data_b980c3d19d85f952eeaae603c80b0636
#
_entry.id   b980c3d19d85f952eeaae603c80b0636
#
_cell.length_a   1.000
_cell.length_b   1.000
_cell.length_c   1.000
_cell.angle_alpha   90.00
_cell.angle_beta   90.00
_cell.angle_gamma   90.00
#
_symmetry.space_group_name_H-M   'P 1'
#
loop_
_entity.id
_entity.type
_entity.pdbx_description
1 polymer ?
#
loop_
_entity_poly.entity_id
_entity_poly.type
_entity_poly.pdbx_seq_one_letter_code
_entity_poly.pdbx_strand_id
1 'polypeptide(L)'
;MVVLGVRCYQAVNDTETVKGQDSMTYTKKWDTIIANTVNNAHISMMVDGKKISAGQDSLYMDDNRNLLVQTGILRDVFNCAVNIGKKEDVIIEKSNTKIVLGTEKGSSTVNGKNTGDVLTQYNGEYYVPISLFEDYLSYNYKWNYQDNTAELTNSRPDEKIYPVAYDYRDYGRILRVKNQGDLGTCWAFASVMAMETALMPMNEYDFSEDHMTWHNGYNLSQAEGGEYNMSMAYLSSWKGPVYEIDDPYGDGESPDDLTSVVHVQEMQIIASKDLDGIKRAVFLYGGVQSSLYMSLHDSYGNDSVSYNSENSAYCYIGKEKANHDVVIVGWDDSYSADNFSTRPDGDGAFICVNSWGDEFGEDGYFYVSYYDSGIGVHNIVYTKIESTDNYNKVYQSDLCGWIGQLGYNREYAYFANVYKATENELLKAVGFYATGPATKYEIYVVEHFTDESSYKNKRLVATGSVVNAGYYTVDLDEDVFLPAGNEYAVIVYINTPGSKKPVAIEYNGGDATATVDISDGKGYISLHGNTWEHVETTQNCNICLKAYTNRTITSEG
;
A
#
# COMPACT_ATOMS: atom_id res chain seq x y z
N MET A 1 -10.63 37.44 -8.86
CA MET A 1 -10.30 36.66 -7.68
C MET A 1 -9.12 37.25 -6.89
N VAL A 2 -7.96 37.46 -7.48
CA VAL A 2 -6.77 38.05 -6.81
C VAL A 2 -7.05 39.46 -6.22
N VAL A 3 -7.85 40.27 -6.92
CA VAL A 3 -8.21 41.65 -6.47
C VAL A 3 -9.13 41.67 -5.24
N LEU A 4 -9.99 40.63 -5.05
CA LEU A 4 -10.82 40.51 -3.87
C LEU A 4 -10.02 40.08 -2.62
N GLY A 5 -9.07 39.16 -2.76
CA GLY A 5 -8.23 38.71 -1.64
C GLY A 5 -7.34 39.83 -1.09
N VAL A 6 -6.71 40.62 -1.97
CA VAL A 6 -5.89 41.77 -1.56
C VAL A 6 -6.70 42.86 -0.88
N ARG A 7 -7.93 43.11 -1.35
CA ARG A 7 -8.84 44.09 -0.68
C ARG A 7 -9.32 43.60 0.68
N CYS A 8 -9.56 42.28 0.85
CA CYS A 8 -9.92 41.74 2.16
C CYS A 8 -8.76 41.84 3.17
N TYR A 9 -7.54 41.62 2.73
CA TYR A 9 -6.34 41.72 3.59
C TYR A 9 -6.08 43.18 4.04
N GLN A 10 -6.23 44.15 3.14
CA GLN A 10 -6.11 45.58 3.49
C GLN A 10 -7.24 46.07 4.43
N ALA A 11 -8.47 45.60 4.23
CA ALA A 11 -9.58 45.96 5.09
C ALA A 11 -9.45 45.41 6.54
N VAL A 12 -8.84 44.22 6.70
CA VAL A 12 -8.55 43.64 8.04
C VAL A 12 -7.51 44.46 8.79
N ASN A 13 -6.49 44.95 8.09
CA ASN A 13 -5.44 45.77 8.72
C ASN A 13 -5.92 47.21 9.04
N ASP A 14 -6.86 47.74 8.25
CA ASP A 14 -7.44 49.08 8.50
C ASP A 14 -8.44 49.09 9.67
N THR A 15 -8.99 47.94 10.08
CA THR A 15 -9.95 47.86 11.21
C THR A 15 -9.30 47.82 12.59
N GLU A 16 -7.98 47.60 12.71
CA GLU A 16 -7.27 47.69 14.00
C GLU A 16 -7.18 49.11 14.55
N THR A 17 -7.53 50.14 13.77
CA THR A 17 -7.46 51.55 14.16
C THR A 17 -8.81 52.17 14.58
N VAL A 18 -9.93 51.44 14.50
CA VAL A 18 -11.24 51.97 14.86
C VAL A 18 -11.75 51.35 16.17
N LYS A 19 -11.56 52.06 17.29
CA LYS A 19 -12.19 51.72 18.58
C LYS A 19 -13.64 52.20 18.58
N GLY A 20 -14.61 51.28 18.47
CA GLY A 20 -16.02 51.55 18.61
C GLY A 20 -16.89 50.29 18.67
N GLN A 21 -18.09 50.38 19.25
CA GLN A 21 -19.02 49.27 19.49
C GLN A 21 -19.45 48.50 18.22
N ASP A 22 -19.11 48.99 17.02
CA ASP A 22 -19.46 48.37 15.73
C ASP A 22 -18.43 47.36 15.24
N SER A 23 -17.27 47.25 15.89
CA SER A 23 -16.20 46.34 15.45
C SER A 23 -16.59 44.84 15.47
N MET A 24 -17.41 44.44 16.45
CA MET A 24 -17.89 43.06 16.58
C MET A 24 -18.80 42.62 15.42
N THR A 25 -19.63 43.52 14.90
CA THR A 25 -20.56 43.21 13.81
C THR A 25 -19.85 43.14 12.46
N TYR A 26 -18.83 43.98 12.26
CA TYR A 26 -18.02 43.97 11.05
C TYR A 26 -17.09 42.77 11.01
N THR A 27 -16.43 42.43 12.09
CA THR A 27 -15.59 41.23 12.21
C THR A 27 -16.39 39.96 11.89
N LYS A 28 -17.59 39.84 12.49
CA LYS A 28 -18.47 38.68 12.28
C LYS A 28 -18.94 38.54 10.82
N LYS A 29 -19.19 39.65 10.13
CA LYS A 29 -19.62 39.68 8.74
C LYS A 29 -18.48 39.33 7.78
N TRP A 30 -17.28 39.84 8.00
CA TRP A 30 -16.09 39.52 7.23
C TRP A 30 -15.66 38.06 7.44
N ASP A 31 -15.77 37.61 8.64
CA ASP A 31 -15.53 36.25 9.01
C ASP A 31 -16.45 35.24 8.27
N THR A 32 -17.74 35.57 8.12
CA THR A 32 -18.69 34.75 7.35
C THR A 32 -18.37 34.78 5.86
N ILE A 33 -17.92 35.93 5.32
CA ILE A 33 -17.52 36.04 3.91
C ILE A 33 -16.26 35.19 3.62
N ILE A 34 -15.28 35.24 4.52
CA ILE A 34 -14.05 34.41 4.38
C ILE A 34 -14.40 32.94 4.46
N ALA A 35 -15.21 32.50 5.44
CA ALA A 35 -15.65 31.12 5.56
C ALA A 35 -16.41 30.65 4.31
N ASN A 36 -17.37 31.40 3.82
CA ASN A 36 -18.10 31.08 2.60
C ASN A 36 -17.22 31.08 1.35
N THR A 37 -16.18 31.90 1.31
CA THR A 37 -15.21 31.90 0.19
C THR A 37 -14.30 30.70 0.24
N VAL A 38 -13.86 30.28 1.42
CA VAL A 38 -13.03 29.10 1.62
C VAL A 38 -13.82 27.82 1.37
N ASN A 39 -15.07 27.73 1.86
CA ASN A 39 -15.94 26.57 1.62
C ASN A 39 -16.27 26.31 0.14
N ASN A 40 -16.16 27.34 -0.72
CA ASN A 40 -16.40 27.24 -2.15
C ASN A 40 -15.10 27.26 -2.98
N ALA A 41 -13.93 27.38 -2.33
CA ALA A 41 -12.62 27.36 -2.99
C ALA A 41 -11.95 26.00 -2.82
N HIS A 42 -11.26 25.55 -3.85
CA HIS A 42 -10.42 24.38 -3.75
C HIS A 42 -9.32 24.64 -2.70
N ILE A 43 -9.29 23.84 -1.64
CA ILE A 43 -8.25 23.89 -0.61
C ILE A 43 -7.13 22.95 -1.03
N SER A 44 -5.90 23.45 -1.04
CA SER A 44 -4.70 22.66 -1.29
C SER A 44 -3.96 22.36 0.01
N MET A 45 -3.17 21.30 0.01
CA MET A 45 -2.29 20.95 1.12
C MET A 45 -0.85 20.82 0.65
N MET A 46 0.07 21.33 1.45
CA MET A 46 1.51 21.06 1.33
C MET A 46 2.03 20.46 2.62
N VAL A 47 2.75 19.35 2.53
CA VAL A 47 3.40 18.71 3.68
C VAL A 47 4.89 18.59 3.37
N ASP A 48 5.73 19.13 4.25
CA ASP A 48 7.18 19.19 4.10
C ASP A 48 7.64 19.74 2.74
N GLY A 49 6.92 20.79 2.28
CA GLY A 49 7.20 21.47 1.00
C GLY A 49 6.72 20.73 -0.25
N LYS A 50 6.05 19.58 -0.13
CA LYS A 50 5.47 18.84 -1.24
C LYS A 50 3.97 19.08 -1.30
N LYS A 51 3.46 19.36 -2.51
CA LYS A 51 2.01 19.42 -2.73
C LYS A 51 1.43 18.01 -2.64
N ILE A 52 0.38 17.86 -1.82
CA ILE A 52 -0.32 16.59 -1.67
C ILE A 52 -1.47 16.58 -2.69
N SER A 53 -1.45 15.58 -3.56
CA SER A 53 -2.56 15.25 -4.46
C SER A 53 -3.63 14.51 -3.66
N ALA A 54 -4.31 15.25 -2.80
CA ALA A 54 -5.44 14.73 -2.06
C ALA A 54 -6.70 14.86 -2.92
N GLY A 55 -7.61 13.90 -2.86
CA GLY A 55 -8.92 13.99 -3.52
C GLY A 55 -9.67 15.26 -3.09
N GLN A 56 -10.67 15.66 -3.88
CA GLN A 56 -11.43 16.90 -3.62
C GLN A 56 -12.02 16.98 -2.20
N ASP A 57 -12.26 15.82 -1.57
CA ASP A 57 -12.90 15.69 -0.25
C ASP A 57 -11.91 15.42 0.89
N SER A 58 -10.60 15.39 0.64
CA SER A 58 -9.61 15.10 1.68
C SER A 58 -9.43 16.21 2.72
N LEU A 59 -9.90 17.41 2.41
CA LEU A 59 -9.90 18.57 3.30
C LEU A 59 -11.29 19.20 3.31
N TYR A 60 -11.79 19.49 4.50
CA TYR A 60 -13.10 20.10 4.71
C TYR A 60 -13.01 21.24 5.73
N MET A 61 -13.69 22.35 5.46
CA MET A 61 -13.84 23.46 6.41
C MET A 61 -15.23 23.41 7.02
N ASP A 62 -15.33 23.19 8.34
CA ASP A 62 -16.60 23.14 9.04
C ASP A 62 -17.23 24.55 9.22
N ASP A 63 -18.48 24.61 9.68
CA ASP A 63 -19.21 25.86 9.93
C ASP A 63 -18.56 26.73 11.02
N ASN A 64 -17.71 26.14 11.87
CA ASN A 64 -16.95 26.84 12.92
C ASN A 64 -15.58 27.30 12.44
N ARG A 65 -15.21 27.02 11.16
CA ARG A 65 -13.93 27.32 10.52
C ARG A 65 -12.78 26.47 10.99
N ASN A 66 -13.06 25.30 11.49
CA ASN A 66 -12.01 24.34 11.71
C ASN A 66 -11.69 23.67 10.37
N LEU A 67 -10.43 23.66 10.00
CA LEU A 67 -9.97 22.83 8.90
C LEU A 67 -9.87 21.39 9.40
N LEU A 68 -10.54 20.51 8.69
CA LEU A 68 -10.61 19.09 8.98
C LEU A 68 -9.88 18.31 7.90
N VAL A 69 -9.17 17.26 8.30
CA VAL A 69 -8.37 16.38 7.44
C VAL A 69 -9.01 14.99 7.47
N GLN A 70 -9.27 14.40 6.31
CA GLN A 70 -9.81 13.07 6.18
C GLN A 70 -8.84 12.02 6.76
N THR A 71 -9.37 11.07 7.52
CA THR A 71 -8.54 10.04 8.17
C THR A 71 -7.81 9.14 7.18
N GLY A 72 -8.36 8.94 5.98
CA GLY A 72 -7.76 8.12 4.92
C GLY A 72 -6.37 8.58 4.46
N ILE A 73 -6.04 9.88 4.57
CA ILE A 73 -4.71 10.37 4.17
C ILE A 73 -3.67 10.39 5.31
N LEU A 74 -4.08 10.09 6.56
CA LEU A 74 -3.18 10.20 7.72
C LEU A 74 -2.00 9.24 7.65
N ARG A 75 -2.23 8.05 7.15
CA ARG A 75 -1.22 7.01 7.02
C ARG A 75 -0.13 7.41 6.02
N ASP A 76 -0.52 7.73 4.81
CA ASP A 76 0.42 7.90 3.70
C ASP A 76 1.09 9.27 3.69
N VAL A 77 0.39 10.29 4.18
CA VAL A 77 0.89 11.67 4.21
C VAL A 77 1.60 12.01 5.52
N PHE A 78 1.05 11.55 6.65
CA PHE A 78 1.52 11.97 7.98
C PHE A 78 2.24 10.88 8.77
N ASN A 79 2.33 9.66 8.20
CA ASN A 79 2.93 8.49 8.84
C ASN A 79 2.28 8.18 10.20
N CYS A 80 0.96 8.25 10.27
CA CYS A 80 0.18 7.89 11.43
C CYS A 80 -0.50 6.55 11.22
N ALA A 81 -0.39 5.62 12.17
CA ALA A 81 -1.26 4.46 12.18
C ALA A 81 -2.70 4.90 12.49
N VAL A 82 -3.66 4.34 11.77
CA VAL A 82 -5.10 4.63 11.95
C VAL A 82 -5.82 3.32 12.14
N ASN A 83 -6.48 3.17 13.29
CA ASN A 83 -7.27 1.99 13.65
C ASN A 83 -8.68 2.41 14.06
N ILE A 84 -9.64 1.51 13.97
CA ILE A 84 -10.99 1.70 14.51
C ILE A 84 -11.10 0.90 15.79
N GLY A 85 -11.49 1.57 16.87
CA GLY A 85 -11.72 0.92 18.16
C GLY A 85 -13.08 0.24 18.25
N LYS A 86 -13.26 -0.58 19.31
CA LYS A 86 -14.50 -1.36 19.56
C LYS A 86 -15.78 -0.51 19.69
N LYS A 87 -15.65 0.81 19.87
CA LYS A 87 -16.77 1.76 20.02
C LYS A 87 -16.94 2.68 18.81
N GLU A 88 -16.39 2.28 17.66
CA GLU A 88 -16.34 3.09 16.44
C GLU A 88 -15.55 4.40 16.63
N ASP A 89 -14.66 4.45 17.64
CA ASP A 89 -13.69 5.52 17.83
C ASP A 89 -12.56 5.33 16.82
N VAL A 90 -12.02 6.43 16.31
CA VAL A 90 -10.80 6.41 15.49
C VAL A 90 -9.59 6.54 16.42
N ILE A 91 -8.68 5.60 16.31
CA ILE A 91 -7.41 5.58 17.03
C ILE A 91 -6.31 6.00 16.06
N ILE A 92 -5.61 7.10 16.39
CA ILE A 92 -4.49 7.63 15.60
C ILE A 92 -3.25 7.53 16.47
N GLU A 93 -2.19 6.91 15.93
CA GLU A 93 -0.94 6.74 16.64
C GLU A 93 0.25 7.20 15.82
N LYS A 94 1.18 7.87 16.46
CA LYS A 94 2.49 8.25 15.93
C LYS A 94 3.48 8.37 17.07
N SER A 95 4.62 7.69 16.96
CA SER A 95 5.64 7.65 18.02
C SER A 95 5.04 7.16 19.36
N ASN A 96 5.10 7.98 20.38
CA ASN A 96 4.51 7.70 21.69
C ASN A 96 3.17 8.40 21.93
N THR A 97 2.56 8.93 20.88
CA THR A 97 1.27 9.61 20.94
C THR A 97 0.17 8.70 20.46
N LYS A 98 -0.82 8.46 21.32
CA LYS A 98 -2.05 7.73 21.01
C LYS A 98 -3.24 8.65 21.22
N ILE A 99 -3.93 8.96 20.13
CA ILE A 99 -5.14 9.79 20.10
C ILE A 99 -6.33 8.85 19.86
N VAL A 100 -7.33 8.92 20.71
CA VAL A 100 -8.60 8.20 20.55
C VAL A 100 -9.69 9.25 20.37
N LEU A 101 -10.35 9.25 19.23
CA LEU A 101 -11.39 10.23 18.89
C LEU A 101 -12.74 9.55 18.79
N GLY A 102 -13.67 9.96 19.64
CA GLY A 102 -15.07 9.58 19.55
C GLY A 102 -15.92 10.71 18.98
N THR A 103 -17.12 10.38 18.55
CA THR A 103 -18.08 11.33 17.97
C THR A 103 -18.80 12.17 19.04
N GLU A 104 -18.77 11.74 20.30
CA GLU A 104 -19.43 12.45 21.41
C GLU A 104 -18.44 13.37 22.14
N LYS A 105 -18.94 14.52 22.59
CA LYS A 105 -18.13 15.48 23.37
C LYS A 105 -17.65 14.82 24.67
N GLY A 106 -16.34 14.83 24.90
CA GLY A 106 -15.69 14.25 26.09
C GLY A 106 -15.40 12.75 25.99
N SER A 107 -15.65 12.11 24.83
CA SER A 107 -15.26 10.73 24.55
C SER A 107 -13.82 10.60 24.06
N SER A 108 -13.20 11.70 23.65
CA SER A 108 -11.86 11.71 23.06
C SER A 108 -10.74 11.85 24.10
N THR A 109 -9.62 11.18 23.84
CA THR A 109 -8.44 11.22 24.72
C THR A 109 -7.15 11.31 23.92
N VAL A 110 -6.12 11.93 24.53
CA VAL A 110 -4.74 11.87 24.06
C VAL A 110 -3.89 11.28 25.19
N ASN A 111 -3.23 10.14 24.94
CA ASN A 111 -2.49 9.37 25.93
C ASN A 111 -3.31 9.14 27.23
N GLY A 112 -4.60 8.79 27.07
CA GLY A 112 -5.54 8.53 28.17
C GLY A 112 -6.07 9.77 28.88
N LYS A 113 -5.70 10.99 28.50
CA LYS A 113 -6.23 12.25 29.06
C LYS A 113 -7.29 12.82 28.14
N ASN A 114 -8.44 13.21 28.71
CA ASN A 114 -9.53 13.80 27.93
C ASN A 114 -9.07 15.05 27.16
N THR A 115 -9.51 15.16 25.91
CA THR A 115 -9.37 16.33 25.05
C THR A 115 -10.76 16.87 24.68
N GLY A 116 -10.81 18.13 24.24
CA GLY A 116 -12.04 18.75 23.75
C GLY A 116 -12.38 18.41 22.30
N ASP A 117 -11.47 17.72 21.60
CA ASP A 117 -11.62 17.38 20.19
C ASP A 117 -12.67 16.29 20.00
N VAL A 118 -13.30 16.28 18.84
CA VAL A 118 -14.29 15.27 18.45
C VAL A 118 -14.03 14.81 17.02
N LEU A 119 -14.38 13.56 16.78
CA LEU A 119 -14.39 13.00 15.44
C LEU A 119 -15.57 13.57 14.66
N THR A 120 -15.33 14.02 13.45
CA THR A 120 -16.38 14.52 12.56
C THR A 120 -16.62 13.50 11.47
N GLN A 121 -17.89 13.19 11.19
CA GLN A 121 -18.29 12.35 10.06
C GLN A 121 -19.00 13.21 9.01
N TYR A 122 -18.56 13.11 7.76
CA TYR A 122 -19.17 13.81 6.63
C TYR A 122 -19.14 12.91 5.38
N ASN A 123 -20.27 12.75 4.70
CA ASN A 123 -20.44 11.85 3.53
C ASN A 123 -19.95 10.41 3.75
N GLY A 124 -20.07 9.88 4.96
CA GLY A 124 -19.61 8.53 5.30
C GLY A 124 -18.14 8.42 5.71
N GLU A 125 -17.36 9.48 5.51
CA GLU A 125 -15.94 9.55 5.83
C GLU A 125 -15.69 10.22 7.18
N TYR A 126 -14.57 9.86 7.81
CA TYR A 126 -14.14 10.44 9.08
C TYR A 126 -13.09 11.52 8.88
N TYR A 127 -13.21 12.60 9.66
CA TYR A 127 -12.32 13.77 9.62
C TYR A 127 -11.84 14.14 11.01
N VAL A 128 -10.62 14.61 11.08
CA VAL A 128 -9.96 15.06 12.31
C VAL A 128 -9.54 16.53 12.19
N PRO A 129 -9.65 17.34 13.27
CA PRO A 129 -9.25 18.73 13.23
C PRO A 129 -7.74 18.90 13.03
N ILE A 130 -7.36 19.88 12.20
CA ILE A 130 -5.96 20.15 11.89
C ILE A 130 -5.14 20.57 13.13
N SER A 131 -5.79 21.08 14.17
CA SER A 131 -5.15 21.40 15.45
C SER A 131 -4.46 20.21 16.09
N LEU A 132 -4.95 18.98 15.89
CA LEU A 132 -4.31 17.76 16.41
C LEU A 132 -2.89 17.57 15.88
N PHE A 133 -2.61 18.03 14.65
CA PHE A 133 -1.28 17.91 14.05
C PHE A 133 -0.27 18.82 14.73
N GLU A 134 -0.69 20.03 15.11
CA GLU A 134 0.14 21.00 15.81
C GLU A 134 0.29 20.63 17.29
N ASP A 135 -0.82 20.26 17.95
CA ASP A 135 -0.85 20.02 19.38
C ASP A 135 -0.18 18.69 19.77
N TYR A 136 -0.28 17.63 18.91
CA TYR A 136 0.07 16.27 19.32
C TYR A 136 0.93 15.47 18.33
N LEU A 137 0.89 15.80 17.02
CA LEU A 137 1.54 14.99 15.98
C LEU A 137 2.85 15.60 15.46
N SER A 138 3.37 16.62 16.13
CA SER A 138 4.64 17.28 15.83
C SER A 138 4.71 17.93 14.45
N TYR A 139 3.61 18.56 14.01
CA TYR A 139 3.59 19.39 12.81
C TYR A 139 3.40 20.86 13.17
N ASN A 140 4.11 21.76 12.48
CA ASN A 140 3.81 23.18 12.49
C ASN A 140 2.82 23.47 11.37
N TYR A 141 1.68 24.07 11.69
CA TYR A 141 0.63 24.44 10.75
C TYR A 141 0.68 25.92 10.40
N LYS A 142 0.49 26.23 9.12
CA LYS A 142 0.35 27.59 8.62
C LYS A 142 -0.66 27.60 7.47
N TRP A 143 -1.57 28.60 7.50
CA TRP A 143 -2.50 28.82 6.39
C TRP A 143 -1.96 29.89 5.45
N ASN A 144 -1.89 29.60 4.16
CA ASN A 144 -1.55 30.54 3.12
C ASN A 144 -2.84 31.07 2.47
N TYR A 145 -3.18 32.33 2.77
CA TYR A 145 -4.39 32.99 2.29
C TYR A 145 -4.35 33.38 0.81
N GLN A 146 -3.19 33.38 0.17
CA GLN A 146 -3.04 33.81 -1.22
C GLN A 146 -3.53 32.73 -2.19
N ASP A 147 -3.31 31.48 -1.87
CA ASP A 147 -3.62 30.33 -2.70
C ASP A 147 -4.47 29.25 -2.01
N ASN A 148 -5.05 29.57 -0.85
CA ASN A 148 -5.88 28.67 -0.03
C ASN A 148 -5.17 27.34 0.28
N THR A 149 -3.92 27.41 0.72
CA THR A 149 -3.10 26.24 0.99
C THR A 149 -2.84 26.06 2.49
N ALA A 150 -3.12 24.87 3.00
CA ALA A 150 -2.68 24.41 4.31
C ALA A 150 -1.23 23.91 4.22
N GLU A 151 -0.29 24.59 4.87
CA GLU A 151 1.11 24.22 4.91
C GLU A 151 1.42 23.57 6.26
N LEU A 152 1.87 22.30 6.24
CA LEU A 152 2.31 21.58 7.43
C LEU A 152 3.77 21.18 7.27
N THR A 153 4.54 21.37 8.33
CA THR A 153 5.96 21.01 8.35
C THR A 153 6.24 20.14 9.57
N ASN A 154 6.76 18.95 9.35
CA ASN A 154 7.16 18.07 10.44
C ASN A 154 8.28 18.71 11.27
N SER A 155 8.03 18.92 12.55
CA SER A 155 8.99 19.52 13.48
C SER A 155 10.00 18.53 14.06
N ARG A 156 9.77 17.21 13.86
CA ARG A 156 10.61 16.10 14.36
C ARG A 156 10.79 15.01 13.30
N PRO A 157 11.40 15.31 12.15
CA PRO A 157 11.49 14.37 11.03
C PRO A 157 12.27 13.08 11.34
N ASP A 158 13.18 13.11 12.31
CA ASP A 158 14.01 11.97 12.69
C ASP A 158 13.42 11.12 13.84
N GLU A 159 12.24 11.49 14.36
CA GLU A 159 11.57 10.72 15.43
C GLU A 159 10.99 9.41 14.86
N LYS A 160 11.24 8.29 15.58
CA LYS A 160 10.59 7.02 15.22
C LYS A 160 9.09 7.15 15.32
N ILE A 161 8.36 6.68 14.28
CA ILE A 161 6.91 6.83 14.18
C ILE A 161 6.13 5.77 14.95
N TYR A 162 6.76 4.69 15.38
CA TYR A 162 6.15 3.53 16.05
C TYR A 162 6.73 3.35 17.47
N PRO A 163 5.93 2.71 18.38
CA PRO A 163 6.33 2.48 19.77
C PRO A 163 7.36 1.34 19.90
N VAL A 164 7.86 1.13 21.14
CA VAL A 164 8.78 0.04 21.47
C VAL A 164 8.14 -1.35 21.46
N ALA A 165 6.81 -1.44 21.58
CA ALA A 165 6.04 -2.66 21.43
C ALA A 165 4.71 -2.35 20.74
N TYR A 166 4.23 -3.27 19.93
CA TYR A 166 2.98 -3.16 19.19
C TYR A 166 2.42 -4.53 18.87
N ASP A 167 1.16 -4.76 19.18
CA ASP A 167 0.49 -6.05 18.99
C ASP A 167 -0.91 -5.80 18.40
N TYR A 168 -1.22 -6.42 17.27
CA TYR A 168 -2.52 -6.27 16.62
C TYR A 168 -3.68 -6.71 17.48
N ARG A 169 -3.45 -7.66 18.41
CA ARG A 169 -4.47 -8.15 19.34
C ARG A 169 -5.01 -7.04 20.26
N ASP A 170 -4.16 -6.06 20.62
CA ASP A 170 -4.53 -4.89 21.44
C ASP A 170 -5.51 -3.94 20.72
N TYR A 171 -5.58 -4.02 19.41
CA TYR A 171 -6.42 -3.19 18.52
C TYR A 171 -7.64 -3.93 17.98
N GLY A 172 -7.87 -5.17 18.42
CA GLY A 172 -8.96 -6.01 17.89
C GLY A 172 -8.71 -6.51 16.45
N ARG A 173 -7.50 -6.38 15.94
CA ARG A 173 -7.07 -6.95 14.66
C ARG A 173 -6.59 -8.39 14.89
N ILE A 174 -7.54 -9.26 15.25
CA ILE A 174 -7.27 -10.67 15.57
C ILE A 174 -7.58 -11.48 14.32
N LEU A 175 -6.54 -12.11 13.76
CA LEU A 175 -6.70 -13.02 12.63
C LEU A 175 -7.41 -14.30 13.06
N ARG A 176 -8.26 -14.81 12.16
CA ARG A 176 -8.69 -16.19 12.20
C ARG A 176 -7.48 -17.06 11.85
N VAL A 177 -6.97 -17.81 12.81
CA VAL A 177 -5.81 -18.68 12.56
C VAL A 177 -6.23 -19.86 11.69
N LYS A 178 -5.57 -20.03 10.58
CA LYS A 178 -5.85 -21.03 9.55
C LYS A 178 -4.86 -22.20 9.65
N ASN A 179 -5.15 -23.32 8.97
CA ASN A 179 -4.31 -24.50 8.99
C ASN A 179 -4.08 -25.04 7.56
N GLN A 180 -2.83 -24.95 7.09
CA GLN A 180 -2.41 -25.43 5.76
C GLN A 180 -2.35 -26.97 5.64
N GLY A 181 -2.41 -27.69 6.77
CA GLY A 181 -2.19 -29.13 6.77
C GLY A 181 -0.79 -29.52 6.27
N ASP A 182 -0.71 -30.61 5.47
CA ASP A 182 0.55 -31.17 4.99
C ASP A 182 1.02 -30.59 3.63
N LEU A 183 0.33 -29.59 3.09
CA LEU A 183 0.66 -29.01 1.78
C LEU A 183 1.69 -27.88 1.89
N GLY A 184 2.44 -27.65 0.82
CA GLY A 184 3.47 -26.60 0.72
C GLY A 184 2.90 -25.20 0.46
N THR A 185 1.78 -24.83 1.10
CA THR A 185 0.98 -23.64 0.78
C THR A 185 1.16 -22.49 1.77
N CYS A 186 2.12 -22.57 2.70
CA CYS A 186 2.38 -21.53 3.70
C CYS A 186 2.52 -20.11 3.11
N TRP A 187 3.09 -19.99 1.92
CA TRP A 187 3.23 -18.72 1.20
C TRP A 187 1.87 -18.08 0.86
N ALA A 188 0.88 -18.88 0.45
CA ALA A 188 -0.47 -18.40 0.15
C ALA A 188 -1.22 -18.00 1.43
N PHE A 189 -1.14 -18.84 2.49
CA PHE A 189 -1.70 -18.53 3.81
C PHE A 189 -1.13 -17.23 4.37
N ALA A 190 0.19 -17.07 4.33
CA ALA A 190 0.83 -15.86 4.82
C ALA A 190 0.44 -14.61 3.99
N SER A 191 0.29 -14.75 2.66
CA SER A 191 -0.16 -13.67 1.79
C SER A 191 -1.59 -13.25 2.10
N VAL A 192 -2.51 -14.21 2.18
CA VAL A 192 -3.92 -13.96 2.47
C VAL A 192 -4.09 -13.34 3.86
N MET A 193 -3.49 -13.93 4.90
CA MET A 193 -3.55 -13.39 6.27
C MET A 193 -2.94 -11.98 6.36
N ALA A 194 -1.84 -11.69 5.66
CA ALA A 194 -1.27 -10.34 5.63
C ALA A 194 -2.24 -9.33 5.00
N MET A 195 -2.93 -9.69 3.91
CA MET A 195 -3.97 -8.86 3.29
C MET A 195 -5.17 -8.65 4.20
N GLU A 196 -5.66 -9.70 4.85
CA GLU A 196 -6.77 -9.62 5.80
C GLU A 196 -6.46 -8.63 6.93
N THR A 197 -5.23 -8.64 7.47
CA THR A 197 -4.83 -7.66 8.49
C THR A 197 -4.81 -6.23 7.99
N ALA A 198 -4.48 -6.00 6.71
CA ALA A 198 -4.47 -4.66 6.13
C ALA A 198 -5.89 -4.07 6.01
N LEU A 199 -6.90 -4.92 5.90
CA LEU A 199 -8.32 -4.55 5.80
C LEU A 199 -9.02 -4.46 7.17
N MET A 200 -8.45 -5.09 8.20
CA MET A 200 -8.96 -5.04 9.57
C MET A 200 -8.68 -3.68 10.25
N PRO A 201 -9.49 -3.30 11.23
CA PRO A 201 -10.72 -3.93 11.72
C PRO A 201 -11.99 -3.50 10.98
N MET A 202 -11.85 -2.70 9.91
CA MET A 202 -12.99 -2.16 9.16
C MET A 202 -13.81 -3.25 8.48
N ASN A 203 -13.11 -4.25 7.93
CA ASN A 203 -13.72 -5.37 7.24
C ASN A 203 -13.03 -6.66 7.68
N GLU A 204 -13.84 -7.65 8.02
CA GLU A 204 -13.38 -9.00 8.29
C GLU A 204 -13.56 -9.80 6.99
N TYR A 205 -12.46 -10.05 6.29
CA TYR A 205 -12.41 -10.90 5.11
C TYR A 205 -11.88 -12.27 5.50
N ASP A 206 -12.32 -13.29 4.77
CA ASP A 206 -11.80 -14.65 4.78
C ASP A 206 -11.56 -15.02 3.33
N PHE A 207 -10.30 -14.90 2.87
CA PHE A 207 -9.92 -15.14 1.48
C PHE A 207 -9.43 -16.57 1.30
N SER A 208 -9.68 -17.14 0.10
CA SER A 208 -9.28 -18.48 -0.28
C SER A 208 -7.78 -18.57 -0.58
N GLU A 209 -7.08 -19.43 0.15
CA GLU A 209 -5.74 -19.86 -0.16
C GLU A 209 -5.73 -20.85 -1.32
N ASP A 210 -6.77 -21.67 -1.44
CA ASP A 210 -6.89 -22.66 -2.50
C ASP A 210 -6.88 -21.97 -3.86
N HIS A 211 -7.76 -20.99 -4.07
CA HIS A 211 -7.83 -20.24 -5.32
C HIS A 211 -6.49 -19.57 -5.68
N MET A 212 -5.78 -18.99 -4.69
CA MET A 212 -4.46 -18.41 -4.93
C MET A 212 -3.45 -19.48 -5.37
N THR A 213 -3.49 -20.67 -4.80
CA THR A 213 -2.54 -21.73 -5.15
C THR A 213 -2.80 -22.37 -6.51
N TRP A 214 -4.05 -22.39 -6.97
CA TRP A 214 -4.44 -22.94 -8.27
C TRP A 214 -4.33 -21.94 -9.44
N HIS A 215 -4.59 -20.64 -9.18
CA HIS A 215 -4.79 -19.63 -10.24
C HIS A 215 -3.68 -18.54 -10.31
N ASN A 216 -2.50 -18.77 -9.69
CA ASN A 216 -1.40 -17.80 -9.68
C ASN A 216 -0.60 -17.68 -10.99
N GLY A 217 -0.92 -18.49 -11.99
CA GLY A 217 -0.27 -18.48 -13.29
C GLY A 217 0.96 -19.40 -13.40
N TYR A 218 1.53 -19.86 -12.29
CA TYR A 218 2.69 -20.77 -12.29
C TYR A 218 2.26 -22.23 -12.46
N ASN A 219 3.17 -23.05 -13.01
CA ASN A 219 2.96 -24.49 -13.21
C ASN A 219 3.55 -25.28 -12.01
N LEU A 220 3.04 -25.00 -10.82
CA LEU A 220 3.43 -25.66 -9.57
C LEU A 220 2.20 -26.23 -8.88
N SER A 221 2.32 -27.44 -8.35
CA SER A 221 1.29 -28.02 -7.50
C SER A 221 1.41 -27.49 -6.07
N GLN A 222 0.34 -27.61 -5.30
CA GLN A 222 0.32 -27.20 -3.88
C GLN A 222 1.38 -27.91 -3.03
N ALA A 223 1.82 -29.11 -3.42
CA ALA A 223 2.86 -29.86 -2.70
C ALA A 223 4.29 -29.36 -2.96
N GLU A 224 4.52 -28.60 -4.04
CA GLU A 224 5.85 -28.14 -4.44
C GLU A 224 6.28 -26.84 -3.74
N GLY A 225 5.36 -26.21 -3.01
CA GLY A 225 5.62 -24.92 -2.36
C GLY A 225 5.47 -23.74 -3.31
N GLY A 226 5.89 -22.56 -2.84
CA GLY A 226 5.83 -21.32 -3.61
C GLY A 226 6.49 -20.16 -2.86
N GLU A 227 6.38 -18.99 -3.44
CA GLU A 227 6.94 -17.76 -2.90
C GLU A 227 5.95 -16.59 -3.11
N TYR A 228 6.13 -15.48 -2.42
CA TYR A 228 5.29 -14.30 -2.53
C TYR A 228 5.22 -13.71 -3.96
N ASN A 229 6.17 -14.03 -4.86
CA ASN A 229 6.08 -13.67 -6.27
C ASN A 229 4.83 -14.23 -6.95
N MET A 230 4.43 -15.44 -6.56
CA MET A 230 3.20 -16.08 -7.06
C MET A 230 1.95 -15.33 -6.56
N SER A 231 1.95 -14.90 -5.29
CA SER A 231 0.89 -14.04 -4.76
C SER A 231 0.82 -12.71 -5.47
N MET A 232 1.98 -12.06 -5.72
CA MET A 232 2.03 -10.80 -6.47
C MET A 232 1.48 -10.95 -7.89
N ALA A 233 1.81 -12.04 -8.58
CA ALA A 233 1.29 -12.34 -9.92
C ALA A 233 -0.24 -12.53 -9.90
N TYR A 234 -0.75 -13.36 -9.00
CA TYR A 234 -2.17 -13.61 -8.81
C TYR A 234 -2.97 -12.34 -8.54
N LEU A 235 -2.52 -11.52 -7.62
CA LEU A 235 -3.20 -10.30 -7.19
C LEU A 235 -3.12 -9.19 -8.24
N SER A 236 -1.95 -8.95 -8.83
CA SER A 236 -1.78 -7.90 -9.84
C SER A 236 -2.48 -8.24 -11.17
N SER A 237 -2.72 -9.53 -11.45
CA SER A 237 -3.45 -9.97 -12.65
C SER A 237 -4.98 -10.00 -12.48
N TRP A 238 -5.49 -9.65 -11.29
CA TRP A 238 -6.92 -9.68 -10.93
C TRP A 238 -7.56 -11.08 -10.99
N LYS A 239 -6.75 -12.11 -10.82
CA LYS A 239 -7.26 -13.48 -10.68
C LYS A 239 -8.00 -13.69 -9.36
N GLY A 240 -7.67 -12.90 -8.34
CA GLY A 240 -8.29 -12.85 -7.03
C GLY A 240 -7.84 -11.61 -6.24
N PRO A 241 -8.05 -11.60 -4.90
CA PRO A 241 -8.53 -12.71 -4.07
C PRO A 241 -10.04 -12.98 -4.22
N VAL A 242 -10.45 -14.20 -3.90
CA VAL A 242 -11.86 -14.62 -3.77
C VAL A 242 -12.16 -15.02 -2.33
N TYR A 243 -13.43 -15.19 -1.96
CA TYR A 243 -13.78 -15.62 -0.60
C TYR A 243 -13.51 -17.11 -0.40
N GLU A 244 -13.11 -17.49 0.82
CA GLU A 244 -12.94 -18.88 1.26
C GLU A 244 -14.22 -19.71 1.13
N ILE A 245 -15.39 -19.10 1.34
CA ILE A 245 -16.67 -19.79 1.20
C ILE A 245 -16.99 -20.17 -0.26
N ASP A 246 -16.43 -19.46 -1.24
CA ASP A 246 -16.66 -19.71 -2.67
C ASP A 246 -15.66 -20.73 -3.23
N ASP A 247 -14.50 -20.90 -2.59
CA ASP A 247 -13.46 -21.86 -2.94
C ASP A 247 -12.73 -22.35 -1.68
N PRO A 248 -13.31 -23.34 -0.95
CA PRO A 248 -12.81 -23.80 0.34
C PRO A 248 -11.48 -24.57 0.23
N TYR A 249 -10.54 -24.27 1.14
CA TYR A 249 -9.24 -24.90 1.14
C TYR A 249 -9.29 -26.42 1.38
N GLY A 250 -8.56 -27.15 0.53
CA GLY A 250 -8.24 -28.56 0.75
C GLY A 250 -9.29 -29.56 0.25
N ASP A 251 -10.26 -29.16 -0.54
CA ASP A 251 -11.25 -30.04 -1.17
C ASP A 251 -10.72 -30.67 -2.49
N GLY A 252 -9.59 -30.15 -3.03
CA GLY A 252 -8.91 -30.66 -4.22
C GLY A 252 -9.51 -30.18 -5.55
N GLU A 253 -10.39 -29.19 -5.51
CA GLU A 253 -11.04 -28.54 -6.65
C GLU A 253 -10.93 -27.03 -6.49
N SER A 254 -10.82 -26.26 -7.59
CA SER A 254 -10.87 -24.80 -7.58
C SER A 254 -11.56 -24.26 -8.82
N PRO A 255 -12.66 -23.48 -8.69
CA PRO A 255 -13.41 -22.96 -9.82
C PRO A 255 -12.66 -21.94 -10.67
N ASP A 256 -12.73 -22.04 -12.00
CA ASP A 256 -12.06 -21.12 -12.94
C ASP A 256 -12.79 -19.79 -13.15
N ASP A 257 -14.07 -19.67 -12.75
CA ASP A 257 -14.96 -18.56 -13.11
C ASP A 257 -15.22 -17.56 -11.97
N LEU A 258 -14.51 -17.70 -10.86
CA LEU A 258 -14.58 -16.76 -9.75
C LEU A 258 -13.87 -15.44 -10.10
N THR A 259 -14.38 -14.36 -9.54
CA THR A 259 -13.84 -13.01 -9.77
C THR A 259 -13.30 -12.40 -8.48
N SER A 260 -12.28 -11.60 -8.62
CA SER A 260 -11.68 -10.84 -7.52
C SER A 260 -12.72 -10.03 -6.75
N VAL A 261 -12.68 -10.07 -5.43
CA VAL A 261 -13.59 -9.32 -4.53
C VAL A 261 -12.99 -8.02 -4.03
N VAL A 262 -11.69 -7.85 -4.14
CA VAL A 262 -10.94 -6.60 -3.97
C VAL A 262 -9.82 -6.54 -4.99
N HIS A 263 -9.32 -5.36 -5.32
CA HIS A 263 -8.16 -5.17 -6.17
C HIS A 263 -6.94 -4.76 -5.34
N VAL A 264 -5.83 -5.49 -5.44
CA VAL A 264 -4.56 -5.14 -4.79
C VAL A 264 -3.73 -4.33 -5.77
N GLN A 265 -3.57 -3.04 -5.46
CA GLN A 265 -2.97 -2.05 -6.35
C GLN A 265 -1.53 -1.69 -5.97
N GLU A 266 -1.09 -2.05 -4.76
CA GLU A 266 0.27 -1.82 -4.33
C GLU A 266 0.73 -2.92 -3.36
N MET A 267 1.93 -3.47 -3.65
CA MET A 267 2.61 -4.48 -2.85
C MET A 267 4.08 -4.09 -2.74
N GLN A 268 4.59 -3.94 -1.52
CA GLN A 268 5.95 -3.47 -1.29
C GLN A 268 6.84 -4.59 -0.72
N ILE A 269 8.01 -4.75 -1.30
CA ILE A 269 9.05 -5.68 -0.83
C ILE A 269 10.01 -4.90 0.06
N ILE A 270 10.02 -5.21 1.36
CA ILE A 270 10.88 -4.55 2.33
C ILE A 270 12.26 -5.18 2.29
N ALA A 271 13.30 -4.34 2.37
CA ALA A 271 14.67 -4.78 2.28
C ALA A 271 15.02 -5.84 3.34
N SER A 272 15.92 -6.77 2.96
CA SER A 272 16.36 -7.85 3.84
C SER A 272 16.91 -7.31 5.16
N LYS A 273 16.41 -7.83 6.28
CA LYS A 273 16.80 -7.46 7.66
C LYS A 273 16.61 -5.97 8.00
N ASP A 274 15.79 -5.27 7.26
CA ASP A 274 15.35 -3.92 7.63
C ASP A 274 14.25 -3.98 8.69
N LEU A 275 14.66 -4.18 9.96
CA LEU A 275 13.74 -4.28 11.09
C LEU A 275 12.89 -3.02 11.26
N ASP A 276 13.46 -1.84 11.02
CA ASP A 276 12.75 -0.57 11.09
C ASP A 276 11.71 -0.46 9.97
N GLY A 277 12.04 -0.88 8.75
CA GLY A 277 11.11 -0.97 7.63
C GLY A 277 9.97 -1.94 7.88
N ILE A 278 10.25 -3.12 8.44
CA ILE A 278 9.23 -4.12 8.81
C ILE A 278 8.29 -3.55 9.87
N LYS A 279 8.81 -3.01 10.97
CA LYS A 279 7.99 -2.39 12.04
C LYS A 279 7.14 -1.24 11.51
N ARG A 280 7.72 -0.39 10.66
CA ARG A 280 6.99 0.68 9.99
C ARG A 280 5.84 0.14 9.14
N ALA A 281 6.05 -0.92 8.37
CA ALA A 281 5.03 -1.52 7.52
C ALA A 281 3.90 -2.14 8.33
N VAL A 282 4.21 -2.92 9.37
CA VAL A 282 3.23 -3.47 10.32
C VAL A 282 2.44 -2.34 10.99
N PHE A 283 3.10 -1.27 11.40
CA PHE A 283 2.45 -0.16 12.07
C PHE A 283 1.48 0.62 11.18
N LEU A 284 1.87 0.88 9.93
CA LEU A 284 1.10 1.74 9.02
C LEU A 284 0.07 0.99 8.18
N TYR A 285 0.41 -0.21 7.69
CA TYR A 285 -0.37 -0.85 6.62
C TYR A 285 -1.08 -2.12 7.09
N GLY A 286 -0.31 -3.15 7.38
CA GLY A 286 -0.85 -4.48 7.67
C GLY A 286 0.26 -5.42 8.07
N GLY A 287 -0.08 -6.69 8.32
CA GLY A 287 0.91 -7.74 8.58
C GLY A 287 1.92 -7.84 7.45
N VAL A 288 3.15 -8.17 7.81
CA VAL A 288 4.23 -8.40 6.86
C VAL A 288 4.44 -9.89 6.72
N GLN A 289 4.17 -10.46 5.54
CA GLN A 289 4.60 -11.82 5.23
C GLN A 289 6.12 -11.87 5.23
N SER A 290 6.70 -12.82 5.97
CA SER A 290 8.14 -13.00 6.07
C SER A 290 8.51 -14.47 6.10
N SER A 291 9.61 -14.79 5.42
CA SER A 291 10.11 -16.17 5.35
C SER A 291 11.11 -16.45 6.46
N LEU A 292 11.10 -17.68 6.98
CA LEU A 292 12.09 -18.19 7.93
C LEU A 292 12.40 -19.66 7.66
N TYR A 293 13.50 -20.16 8.27
CA TYR A 293 13.72 -21.60 8.33
C TYR A 293 12.99 -22.16 9.54
N MET A 294 11.96 -22.97 9.31
CA MET A 294 11.23 -23.65 10.37
C MET A 294 11.76 -25.07 10.51
N SER A 295 12.29 -25.39 11.68
CA SER A 295 12.83 -26.72 12.01
C SER A 295 11.77 -27.71 12.51
N LEU A 296 10.56 -27.22 12.79
CA LEU A 296 9.39 -28.02 13.14
C LEU A 296 8.62 -28.40 11.87
N HIS A 297 7.85 -29.48 11.90
CA HIS A 297 7.13 -29.98 10.74
C HIS A 297 5.61 -29.97 10.90
N ASP A 298 5.12 -29.72 12.11
CA ASP A 298 3.69 -29.73 12.44
C ASP A 298 3.38 -28.87 13.67
N SER A 299 2.09 -28.71 13.94
CA SER A 299 1.56 -27.98 15.09
C SER A 299 1.82 -28.66 16.45
N TYR A 300 2.22 -29.92 16.44
CA TYR A 300 2.54 -30.70 17.65
C TYR A 300 4.03 -30.69 17.96
N GLY A 301 4.81 -29.85 17.30
CA GLY A 301 6.24 -29.70 17.52
C GLY A 301 6.55 -29.52 19.00
N ASN A 302 7.28 -30.50 19.55
CA ASN A 302 7.81 -30.40 20.90
C ASN A 302 8.94 -29.39 20.94
N ASP A 303 9.39 -29.05 22.13
CA ASP A 303 10.59 -28.24 22.30
C ASP A 303 11.75 -28.79 21.48
N SER A 304 12.37 -27.89 20.74
CA SER A 304 13.56 -28.16 19.94
C SER A 304 14.66 -27.18 20.35
N VAL A 305 15.84 -27.33 19.77
CA VAL A 305 16.91 -26.37 19.98
C VAL A 305 16.54 -24.96 19.48
N SER A 306 15.56 -24.83 18.57
CA SER A 306 15.13 -23.57 18.00
C SER A 306 13.78 -23.08 18.54
N TYR A 307 12.96 -23.94 19.14
CA TYR A 307 11.63 -23.61 19.64
C TYR A 307 11.48 -23.94 21.13
N ASN A 308 10.94 -23.00 21.87
CA ASN A 308 10.54 -23.14 23.26
C ASN A 308 9.01 -23.07 23.36
N SER A 309 8.35 -24.19 23.60
CA SER A 309 6.89 -24.28 23.65
C SER A 309 6.29 -23.59 24.89
N GLU A 310 7.03 -23.49 26.01
CA GLU A 310 6.55 -22.79 27.21
C GLU A 310 6.36 -21.29 27.00
N ASN A 311 7.18 -20.69 26.13
CA ASN A 311 7.16 -19.25 25.83
C ASN A 311 6.70 -18.97 24.40
N SER A 312 6.29 -19.98 23.64
CA SER A 312 5.96 -19.87 22.19
C SER A 312 7.03 -19.10 21.41
N ALA A 313 8.32 -19.36 21.69
CA ALA A 313 9.45 -18.56 21.24
C ALA A 313 10.37 -19.35 20.32
N TYR A 314 10.64 -18.81 19.14
CA TYR A 314 11.44 -19.42 18.08
C TYR A 314 12.68 -18.59 17.73
N CYS A 315 13.84 -19.23 17.66
CA CYS A 315 15.07 -18.63 17.20
C CYS A 315 15.97 -19.67 16.55
N TYR A 316 16.13 -19.63 15.23
CA TYR A 316 17.08 -20.44 14.48
C TYR A 316 18.32 -19.64 14.13
N ILE A 317 19.49 -20.15 14.51
CA ILE A 317 20.79 -19.56 14.15
C ILE A 317 21.54 -20.58 13.31
N GLY A 318 21.55 -20.37 11.99
CA GLY A 318 22.15 -21.33 11.06
C GLY A 318 22.23 -20.81 9.63
N LYS A 319 22.43 -21.74 8.68
CA LYS A 319 22.63 -21.44 7.25
C LYS A 319 21.57 -22.07 6.34
N GLU A 320 20.62 -22.78 6.92
CA GLU A 320 19.54 -23.36 6.13
C GLU A 320 18.72 -22.26 5.48
N LYS A 321 18.25 -22.54 4.27
CA LYS A 321 17.37 -21.63 3.54
C LYS A 321 15.98 -21.64 4.17
N ALA A 322 15.29 -20.53 4.03
CA ALA A 322 13.87 -20.44 4.39
C ALA A 322 13.07 -21.56 3.70
N ASN A 323 12.15 -22.16 4.44
CA ASN A 323 11.26 -23.23 3.99
C ASN A 323 9.81 -23.01 4.45
N HIS A 324 9.54 -21.88 5.11
CA HIS A 324 8.23 -21.55 5.68
C HIS A 324 8.00 -20.04 5.69
N ASP A 325 6.76 -19.65 5.50
CA ASP A 325 6.30 -18.27 5.57
C ASP A 325 5.31 -18.07 6.72
N VAL A 326 5.44 -16.93 7.38
CA VAL A 326 4.58 -16.47 8.49
C VAL A 326 4.19 -15.01 8.30
N VAL A 327 3.26 -14.51 9.11
CA VAL A 327 2.88 -13.09 9.10
C VAL A 327 3.35 -12.41 10.37
N ILE A 328 4.18 -11.39 10.24
CA ILE A 328 4.57 -10.50 11.34
C ILE A 328 3.42 -9.52 11.57
N VAL A 329 2.83 -9.54 12.78
CA VAL A 329 1.67 -8.71 13.18
C VAL A 329 1.96 -7.83 14.39
N GLY A 330 3.22 -7.82 14.85
CA GLY A 330 3.63 -7.03 15.98
C GLY A 330 5.10 -7.24 16.33
N TRP A 331 5.50 -6.62 17.42
CA TRP A 331 6.84 -6.77 18.01
C TRP A 331 6.87 -6.32 19.46
N ASP A 332 7.89 -6.80 20.19
CA ASP A 332 8.28 -6.28 21.51
C ASP A 332 9.81 -6.18 21.58
N ASP A 333 10.33 -4.94 21.65
CA ASP A 333 11.77 -4.67 21.75
C ASP A 333 12.39 -5.14 23.05
N SER A 334 11.56 -5.43 24.09
CA SER A 334 11.97 -5.88 25.40
C SER A 334 11.76 -7.38 25.63
N TYR A 335 11.27 -8.14 24.64
CA TYR A 335 11.07 -9.58 24.76
C TYR A 335 12.40 -10.27 25.06
N SER A 336 12.47 -10.93 26.23
CA SER A 336 13.73 -11.42 26.78
C SER A 336 14.39 -12.51 25.93
N ALA A 337 15.69 -12.40 25.73
CA ALA A 337 16.52 -13.43 25.12
C ALA A 337 16.48 -14.75 25.89
N ASP A 338 16.16 -14.74 27.19
CA ASP A 338 16.04 -15.93 28.03
C ASP A 338 14.80 -16.78 27.73
N ASN A 339 13.83 -16.24 26.99
CA ASN A 339 12.62 -16.97 26.60
C ASN A 339 12.88 -17.98 25.46
N PHE A 340 14.02 -17.92 24.77
CA PHE A 340 14.34 -18.77 23.63
C PHE A 340 15.17 -19.99 24.04
N SER A 341 14.88 -21.17 23.45
CA SER A 341 15.70 -22.38 23.64
C SER A 341 17.12 -22.18 23.08
N THR A 342 17.25 -21.62 21.88
CA THR A 342 18.52 -21.06 21.36
C THR A 342 18.60 -19.60 21.76
N ARG A 343 19.39 -19.30 22.80
CA ARG A 343 19.53 -17.94 23.31
C ARG A 343 20.13 -17.00 22.22
N PRO A 344 19.42 -15.96 21.77
CA PRO A 344 19.96 -14.95 20.85
C PRO A 344 20.93 -13.99 21.55
N ASP A 345 21.62 -13.16 20.75
CA ASP A 345 22.62 -12.19 21.25
C ASP A 345 22.01 -10.99 22.01
N GLY A 346 20.68 -10.82 21.96
CA GLY A 346 19.99 -9.72 22.65
C GLY A 346 18.48 -9.93 22.69
N ASP A 347 17.81 -9.02 23.39
CA ASP A 347 16.36 -8.98 23.52
C ASP A 347 15.69 -8.49 22.24
N GLY A 348 14.40 -8.74 22.14
CA GLY A 348 13.52 -8.30 21.07
C GLY A 348 13.04 -9.43 20.17
N ALA A 349 11.75 -9.40 19.88
CA ALA A 349 11.09 -10.36 19.01
C ALA A 349 10.00 -9.71 18.15
N PHE A 350 9.76 -10.29 16.98
CA PHE A 350 8.52 -10.12 16.25
C PHE A 350 7.42 -11.04 16.82
N ILE A 351 6.20 -10.57 16.77
CA ILE A 351 4.99 -11.36 17.05
C ILE A 351 4.49 -11.83 15.68
N CYS A 352 4.43 -13.14 15.49
CA CYS A 352 4.09 -13.76 14.21
C CYS A 352 2.83 -14.62 14.34
N VAL A 353 2.07 -14.74 13.26
CA VAL A 353 0.98 -15.72 13.11
C VAL A 353 1.45 -16.80 12.17
N ASN A 354 1.21 -18.07 12.57
CA ASN A 354 1.50 -19.25 11.79
C ASN A 354 0.23 -19.78 11.10
N SER A 355 0.40 -20.65 10.10
CA SER A 355 -0.64 -21.35 9.37
C SER A 355 -0.81 -22.82 9.78
N TRP A 356 -0.65 -23.11 11.08
CA TRP A 356 -0.73 -24.47 11.63
C TRP A 356 -1.88 -24.66 12.64
N GLY A 357 -2.90 -23.78 12.58
CA GLY A 357 -4.02 -23.82 13.48
C GLY A 357 -3.74 -23.17 14.85
N ASP A 358 -4.77 -23.09 15.67
CA ASP A 358 -4.78 -22.46 16.98
C ASP A 358 -4.11 -23.29 18.09
N GLU A 359 -3.86 -24.57 17.85
CA GLU A 359 -3.11 -25.43 18.79
C GLU A 359 -1.59 -25.13 18.81
N PHE A 360 -1.07 -24.39 17.82
CA PHE A 360 0.33 -23.99 17.78
C PHE A 360 0.55 -22.67 18.53
N GLY A 361 1.57 -22.63 19.39
CA GLY A 361 1.97 -21.40 20.09
C GLY A 361 0.93 -20.88 21.07
N GLU A 362 0.65 -19.57 21.03
CA GLU A 362 -0.40 -18.88 21.77
C GLU A 362 -1.58 -18.63 20.84
N ASP A 363 -2.51 -19.57 20.72
CA ASP A 363 -3.64 -19.50 19.79
C ASP A 363 -3.19 -19.19 18.35
N GLY A 364 -2.12 -19.88 17.85
CA GLY A 364 -1.53 -19.69 16.53
C GLY A 364 -0.50 -18.57 16.43
N TYR A 365 -0.31 -17.78 17.49
CA TYR A 365 0.71 -16.74 17.57
C TYR A 365 1.98 -17.26 18.24
N PHE A 366 3.13 -16.71 17.84
CA PHE A 366 4.42 -17.05 18.44
C PHE A 366 5.43 -15.91 18.26
N TYR A 367 6.52 -15.97 19.02
CA TYR A 367 7.55 -14.95 19.03
C TYR A 367 8.79 -15.42 18.27
N VAL A 368 9.27 -14.61 17.32
CA VAL A 368 10.49 -14.91 16.57
C VAL A 368 11.54 -13.84 16.86
N SER A 369 12.70 -14.27 17.36
CA SER A 369 13.80 -13.36 17.70
C SER A 369 14.23 -12.50 16.51
N TYR A 370 14.56 -11.21 16.72
CA TYR A 370 15.21 -10.37 15.71
C TYR A 370 16.54 -10.96 15.20
N TYR A 371 17.18 -11.81 16.02
CA TYR A 371 18.45 -12.47 15.71
C TYR A 371 18.27 -13.82 14.99
N ASP A 372 17.05 -14.28 14.77
CA ASP A 372 16.79 -15.44 13.91
C ASP A 372 17.41 -15.24 12.52
N SER A 373 18.03 -16.28 11.95
CA SER A 373 18.77 -16.14 10.68
C SER A 373 17.87 -15.89 9.48
N GLY A 374 16.62 -16.37 9.49
CA GLY A 374 15.69 -16.32 8.36
C GLY A 374 14.71 -15.15 8.43
N ILE A 375 14.05 -14.93 9.57
CA ILE A 375 13.01 -13.90 9.70
C ILE A 375 13.50 -12.54 9.22
N GLY A 376 12.69 -11.83 8.47
CA GLY A 376 13.03 -10.51 7.95
C GLY A 376 13.97 -10.52 6.72
N VAL A 377 14.33 -11.70 6.16
CA VAL A 377 15.16 -11.78 4.94
C VAL A 377 14.33 -11.51 3.68
N HIS A 378 13.17 -12.13 3.57
CA HIS A 378 12.23 -11.94 2.47
C HIS A 378 10.92 -11.42 3.06
N ASN A 379 10.49 -10.23 2.67
CA ASN A 379 9.37 -9.56 3.31
C ASN A 379 8.50 -8.86 2.28
N ILE A 380 7.18 -9.04 2.38
CA ILE A 380 6.21 -8.32 1.55
C ILE A 380 5.06 -7.80 2.40
N VAL A 381 4.56 -6.62 2.04
CA VAL A 381 3.38 -5.97 2.63
C VAL A 381 2.43 -5.48 1.54
N TYR A 382 1.13 -5.59 1.78
CA TYR A 382 0.05 -5.21 0.86
C TYR A 382 -0.47 -3.84 1.29
N THR A 383 -0.06 -2.78 0.58
CA THR A 383 -0.21 -1.40 1.06
C THR A 383 -1.41 -0.65 0.49
N LYS A 384 -1.90 -1.05 -0.70
CA LYS A 384 -3.08 -0.45 -1.33
C LYS A 384 -4.03 -1.55 -1.81
N ILE A 385 -5.11 -1.76 -1.07
CA ILE A 385 -6.18 -2.72 -1.38
C ILE A 385 -7.46 -1.90 -1.54
N GLU A 386 -8.09 -2.00 -2.71
CA GLU A 386 -9.24 -1.18 -3.09
C GLU A 386 -10.44 -2.06 -3.47
N SER A 387 -11.64 -1.49 -3.48
CA SER A 387 -12.82 -2.16 -3.98
C SER A 387 -12.74 -2.33 -5.50
N THR A 388 -13.47 -3.30 -6.05
CA THR A 388 -13.43 -3.65 -7.48
C THR A 388 -14.09 -2.63 -8.41
N ASP A 389 -14.67 -1.56 -7.88
CA ASP A 389 -15.25 -0.47 -8.64
C ASP A 389 -14.25 0.64 -9.02
N ASN A 390 -12.97 0.51 -8.61
CA ASN A 390 -11.90 1.45 -8.94
C ASN A 390 -11.62 1.52 -10.45
N TYR A 391 -11.47 0.38 -11.12
CA TYR A 391 -11.27 0.27 -12.56
C TYR A 391 -12.15 -0.85 -13.14
N ASN A 392 -12.59 -0.67 -14.40
CA ASN A 392 -13.44 -1.66 -15.06
C ASN A 392 -12.63 -2.74 -15.78
N LYS A 393 -11.36 -2.46 -16.12
CA LYS A 393 -10.55 -3.36 -16.93
C LYS A 393 -9.05 -3.17 -16.71
N VAL A 394 -8.33 -4.28 -16.80
CA VAL A 394 -6.87 -4.32 -16.88
C VAL A 394 -6.43 -4.89 -18.23
N TYR A 395 -5.49 -4.22 -18.89
CA TYR A 395 -4.73 -4.71 -20.05
C TYR A 395 -3.37 -5.19 -19.57
N GLN A 396 -3.01 -6.41 -19.89
CA GLN A 396 -1.79 -7.08 -19.40
C GLN A 396 -1.40 -8.24 -20.32
N SER A 397 -0.12 -8.63 -20.29
CA SER A 397 0.44 -9.84 -20.91
C SER A 397 1.36 -10.60 -19.96
N ASP A 398 1.53 -10.14 -18.72
CA ASP A 398 2.44 -10.64 -17.70
C ASP A 398 1.67 -11.35 -16.56
N LEU A 399 1.04 -12.50 -16.86
CA LEU A 399 0.19 -13.22 -15.91
C LEU A 399 0.96 -13.93 -14.78
N CYS A 400 2.25 -14.31 -15.01
CA CYS A 400 3.15 -14.80 -13.98
C CYS A 400 3.98 -13.68 -13.31
N GLY A 401 3.77 -12.40 -13.71
CA GLY A 401 4.38 -11.24 -13.10
C GLY A 401 5.91 -11.17 -13.20
N TRP A 402 6.55 -10.66 -12.16
CA TRP A 402 7.99 -10.41 -12.14
C TRP A 402 8.80 -11.69 -11.90
N ILE A 403 9.27 -12.34 -12.98
CA ILE A 403 10.13 -13.52 -12.96
C ILE A 403 11.60 -13.14 -13.15
N GLY A 404 11.89 -12.13 -13.98
CA GLY A 404 13.26 -11.73 -14.28
C GLY A 404 13.40 -10.23 -14.52
N GLN A 405 14.62 -9.85 -14.93
CA GLN A 405 14.94 -8.44 -15.13
C GLN A 405 15.68 -8.22 -16.46
N LEU A 406 15.33 -7.15 -17.17
CA LEU A 406 15.94 -6.72 -18.42
C LEU A 406 16.51 -5.30 -18.30
N GLY A 407 17.54 -4.98 -19.09
CA GLY A 407 18.14 -3.64 -19.12
C GLY A 407 19.50 -3.61 -19.82
N TYR A 408 20.08 -2.43 -19.86
CA TYR A 408 21.28 -2.12 -20.66
C TYR A 408 22.55 -1.95 -19.82
N ASN A 409 22.64 -2.60 -18.65
CA ASN A 409 23.70 -2.40 -17.67
C ASN A 409 23.77 -0.93 -17.19
N ARG A 410 22.59 -0.33 -17.04
CA ARG A 410 22.34 1.03 -16.55
C ARG A 410 21.22 1.00 -15.54
N GLU A 411 21.20 1.97 -14.64
CA GLU A 411 20.17 2.15 -13.62
C GLU A 411 18.83 2.56 -14.20
N TYR A 412 18.78 2.94 -15.49
CA TYR A 412 17.59 3.43 -16.16
C TYR A 412 17.34 2.75 -17.50
N ALA A 413 16.09 2.73 -17.87
CA ALA A 413 15.60 2.33 -19.19
C ALA A 413 14.20 2.92 -19.43
N TYR A 414 13.79 2.93 -20.70
CA TYR A 414 12.39 3.07 -21.11
C TYR A 414 11.87 1.69 -21.48
N PHE A 415 10.62 1.40 -21.10
CA PHE A 415 9.92 0.21 -21.53
C PHE A 415 8.46 0.55 -21.83
N ALA A 416 7.81 -0.24 -22.67
CA ALA A 416 6.46 0.02 -23.13
C ALA A 416 5.72 -1.26 -23.45
N ASN A 417 4.38 -1.23 -23.29
CA ASN A 417 3.47 -2.19 -23.89
C ASN A 417 2.46 -1.47 -24.78
N VAL A 418 2.09 -2.15 -25.86
CA VAL A 418 1.05 -1.68 -26.80
C VAL A 418 -0.19 -2.53 -26.59
N TYR A 419 -1.31 -1.86 -26.37
CA TYR A 419 -2.61 -2.48 -26.19
C TYR A 419 -3.62 -1.95 -27.19
N LYS A 420 -4.73 -2.68 -27.37
CA LYS A 420 -5.83 -2.27 -28.22
C LYS A 420 -7.09 -2.05 -27.40
N ALA A 421 -7.59 -0.82 -27.37
CA ALA A 421 -8.84 -0.49 -26.70
C ALA A 421 -10.01 -1.27 -27.30
N THR A 422 -10.77 -2.00 -26.49
CA THR A 422 -11.89 -2.82 -26.99
C THR A 422 -13.19 -2.03 -27.10
N GLU A 423 -13.30 -0.94 -26.38
CA GLU A 423 -14.43 0.00 -26.37
C GLU A 423 -13.90 1.43 -26.19
N ASN A 424 -14.79 2.43 -26.14
CA ASN A 424 -14.37 3.78 -25.75
C ASN A 424 -14.08 3.80 -24.24
N GLU A 425 -12.85 4.07 -23.87
CA GLU A 425 -12.34 3.94 -22.51
C GLU A 425 -11.56 5.18 -22.08
N LEU A 426 -11.41 5.35 -20.78
CA LEU A 426 -10.49 6.30 -20.17
C LEU A 426 -9.37 5.49 -19.50
N LEU A 427 -8.12 5.68 -19.94
CA LEU A 427 -6.96 5.18 -19.20
C LEU A 427 -6.82 6.01 -17.93
N LYS A 428 -6.85 5.33 -16.78
CA LYS A 428 -6.89 5.93 -15.45
C LYS A 428 -5.56 5.77 -14.71
N ALA A 429 -4.94 4.60 -14.85
CA ALA A 429 -3.73 4.26 -14.11
C ALA A 429 -2.85 3.28 -14.88
N VAL A 430 -1.60 3.17 -14.43
CA VAL A 430 -0.57 2.28 -14.99
C VAL A 430 0.07 1.48 -13.88
N GLY A 431 0.12 0.15 -14.04
CA GLY A 431 0.78 -0.77 -13.12
C GLY A 431 2.13 -1.24 -13.63
N PHE A 432 3.15 -1.21 -12.75
CA PHE A 432 4.48 -1.71 -13.07
C PHE A 432 5.22 -2.17 -11.81
N TYR A 433 6.33 -2.90 -12.00
CA TYR A 433 7.21 -3.30 -10.91
C TYR A 433 8.43 -2.38 -10.84
N ALA A 434 8.72 -1.86 -9.65
CA ALA A 434 10.01 -1.26 -9.29
C ALA A 434 10.94 -2.38 -8.78
N THR A 435 12.05 -2.63 -9.49
CA THR A 435 12.96 -3.74 -9.19
C THR A 435 13.97 -3.46 -8.08
N GLY A 436 13.91 -2.29 -7.46
CA GLY A 436 14.77 -1.87 -6.35
C GLY A 436 14.25 -0.63 -5.65
N PRO A 437 14.84 -0.28 -4.50
CA PRO A 437 14.42 0.85 -3.70
C PRO A 437 14.77 2.20 -4.35
N ALA A 438 14.12 3.27 -3.86
CA ALA A 438 14.33 4.66 -4.29
C ALA A 438 14.18 4.87 -5.81
N THR A 439 13.33 4.05 -6.44
CA THR A 439 13.08 4.10 -7.88
C THR A 439 12.29 5.36 -8.26
N LYS A 440 12.74 6.07 -9.29
CA LYS A 440 12.03 7.20 -9.92
C LYS A 440 11.40 6.74 -11.23
N TYR A 441 10.24 7.29 -11.56
CA TYR A 441 9.54 6.96 -12.78
C TYR A 441 8.92 8.19 -13.45
N GLU A 442 8.74 8.07 -14.78
CA GLU A 442 7.93 8.95 -15.61
C GLU A 442 7.05 8.07 -16.49
N ILE A 443 5.74 8.33 -16.53
CA ILE A 443 4.77 7.57 -17.32
C ILE A 443 4.33 8.44 -18.51
N TYR A 444 4.36 7.84 -19.69
CA TYR A 444 3.94 8.48 -20.92
C TYR A 444 2.90 7.62 -21.64
N VAL A 445 2.06 8.25 -22.45
CA VAL A 445 1.10 7.58 -23.33
C VAL A 445 1.26 8.05 -24.76
N VAL A 446 1.12 7.11 -25.69
CA VAL A 446 0.90 7.34 -27.11
C VAL A 446 -0.52 6.90 -27.44
N GLU A 447 -1.42 7.86 -27.65
CA GLU A 447 -2.86 7.60 -27.83
C GLU A 447 -3.20 6.86 -29.13
N HIS A 448 -2.37 7.02 -30.16
CA HIS A 448 -2.52 6.36 -31.46
C HIS A 448 -1.19 5.73 -31.87
N PHE A 449 -1.06 4.45 -31.59
CA PHE A 449 0.12 3.68 -31.97
C PHE A 449 -0.09 2.99 -33.32
N THR A 450 0.88 3.09 -34.22
CA THR A 450 0.90 2.38 -35.49
C THR A 450 2.16 1.55 -35.68
N ASP A 451 3.30 2.10 -35.27
CA ASP A 451 4.62 1.48 -35.31
C ASP A 451 5.56 2.21 -34.32
N GLU A 452 6.82 1.80 -34.24
CA GLU A 452 7.80 2.37 -33.31
C GLU A 452 8.05 3.87 -33.52
N SER A 453 7.75 4.41 -34.74
CA SER A 453 7.86 5.86 -34.98
C SER A 453 6.84 6.68 -34.18
N SER A 454 5.76 6.04 -33.72
CA SER A 454 4.71 6.65 -32.91
C SER A 454 5.21 7.08 -31.52
N TYR A 455 6.27 6.43 -31.01
CA TYR A 455 6.84 6.77 -29.69
C TYR A 455 7.39 8.20 -29.57
N LYS A 456 7.69 8.87 -30.71
CA LYS A 456 8.06 10.30 -30.74
C LYS A 456 6.93 11.22 -30.27
N ASN A 457 5.69 10.75 -30.33
CA ASN A 457 4.48 11.50 -29.98
C ASN A 457 4.05 11.24 -28.52
N LYS A 458 4.88 10.60 -27.69
CA LYS A 458 4.57 10.30 -26.31
C LYS A 458 4.29 11.57 -25.50
N ARG A 459 3.25 11.54 -24.67
CA ARG A 459 2.84 12.61 -23.75
C ARG A 459 3.05 12.15 -22.30
N LEU A 460 3.71 12.96 -21.50
CA LEU A 460 3.88 12.72 -20.06
C LEU A 460 2.52 12.82 -19.37
N VAL A 461 2.17 11.82 -18.54
CA VAL A 461 0.88 11.71 -17.87
C VAL A 461 1.00 11.45 -16.37
N ALA A 462 2.16 11.05 -15.87
CA ALA A 462 2.47 10.98 -14.45
C ALA A 462 3.98 10.93 -14.20
N THR A 463 4.43 11.33 -13.01
CA THR A 463 5.83 11.23 -12.58
C THR A 463 5.89 11.07 -11.06
N GLY A 464 6.87 10.33 -10.57
CA GLY A 464 7.02 10.13 -9.14
C GLY A 464 8.23 9.31 -8.73
N SER A 465 8.19 8.84 -7.50
CA SER A 465 9.20 7.94 -6.96
C SER A 465 8.59 7.01 -5.92
N VAL A 466 9.14 5.81 -5.81
CA VAL A 466 8.76 4.81 -4.80
C VAL A 466 9.94 4.49 -3.89
N VAL A 467 9.64 4.14 -2.64
CA VAL A 467 10.66 3.92 -1.60
C VAL A 467 11.21 2.50 -1.69
N ASN A 468 10.33 1.51 -1.81
CA ASN A 468 10.68 0.10 -1.80
C ASN A 468 10.57 -0.52 -3.21
N ALA A 469 11.19 -1.67 -3.42
CA ALA A 469 10.86 -2.53 -4.55
C ALA A 469 9.41 -3.03 -4.41
N GLY A 470 8.77 -3.46 -5.50
CA GLY A 470 7.41 -3.99 -5.45
C GLY A 470 6.57 -3.67 -6.66
N TYR A 471 5.28 -3.96 -6.58
CA TYR A 471 4.28 -3.62 -7.58
C TYR A 471 3.54 -2.34 -7.20
N TYR A 472 3.37 -1.45 -8.17
CA TYR A 472 2.74 -0.14 -7.98
C TYR A 472 1.76 0.16 -9.11
N THR A 473 0.55 0.56 -8.74
CA THR A 473 -0.42 1.17 -9.65
C THR A 473 -0.43 2.68 -9.42
N VAL A 474 -0.08 3.42 -10.45
CA VAL A 474 0.05 4.88 -10.44
C VAL A 474 -1.11 5.49 -11.20
N ASP A 475 -1.93 6.28 -10.51
CA ASP A 475 -2.98 7.07 -11.14
C ASP A 475 -2.37 8.16 -12.04
N LEU A 476 -2.99 8.42 -13.18
CA LEU A 476 -2.56 9.46 -14.09
C LEU A 476 -3.00 10.85 -13.58
N ASP A 477 -2.21 11.88 -13.87
CA ASP A 477 -2.55 13.28 -13.54
C ASP A 477 -3.86 13.73 -14.21
N GLU A 478 -4.15 13.19 -15.40
CA GLU A 478 -5.38 13.40 -16.17
C GLU A 478 -5.75 12.12 -16.92
N ASP A 479 -7.04 11.83 -17.00
CA ASP A 479 -7.57 10.70 -17.78
C ASP A 479 -7.22 10.82 -19.26
N VAL A 480 -6.86 9.70 -19.90
CA VAL A 480 -6.56 9.67 -21.32
C VAL A 480 -7.66 8.93 -22.08
N PHE A 481 -8.35 9.61 -22.99
CA PHE A 481 -9.39 9.00 -23.81
C PHE A 481 -8.81 8.07 -24.87
N LEU A 482 -9.30 6.84 -24.91
CA LEU A 482 -8.91 5.78 -25.82
C LEU A 482 -10.11 5.36 -26.67
N PRO A 483 -10.14 5.71 -27.97
CA PRO A 483 -11.22 5.29 -28.88
C PRO A 483 -11.24 3.77 -29.09
N ALA A 484 -12.42 3.19 -29.20
CA ALA A 484 -12.61 1.78 -29.51
C ALA A 484 -11.85 1.36 -30.78
N GLY A 485 -11.13 0.24 -30.68
CA GLY A 485 -10.36 -0.34 -31.79
C GLY A 485 -8.97 0.29 -32.03
N ASN A 486 -8.63 1.40 -31.37
CA ASN A 486 -7.31 2.01 -31.47
C ASN A 486 -6.24 1.20 -30.71
N GLU A 487 -5.07 1.06 -31.31
CA GLU A 487 -3.86 0.70 -30.58
C GLU A 487 -3.30 1.94 -29.88
N TYR A 488 -2.88 1.77 -28.62
CA TYR A 488 -2.21 2.78 -27.82
C TYR A 488 -1.01 2.17 -27.11
N ALA A 489 -0.03 2.98 -26.78
CA ALA A 489 1.13 2.52 -26.02
C ALA A 489 1.22 3.23 -24.67
N VAL A 490 1.47 2.44 -23.62
CA VAL A 490 1.91 2.92 -22.30
C VAL A 490 3.42 2.79 -22.23
N ILE A 491 4.11 3.84 -21.80
CA ILE A 491 5.58 3.86 -21.71
C ILE A 491 5.95 4.29 -20.30
N VAL A 492 6.90 3.58 -19.70
CA VAL A 492 7.50 3.97 -18.44
C VAL A 492 8.99 4.20 -18.62
N TYR A 493 9.46 5.37 -18.23
CA TYR A 493 10.86 5.59 -17.92
C TYR A 493 11.05 5.24 -16.45
N ILE A 494 12.05 4.41 -16.16
CA ILE A 494 12.42 4.02 -14.81
C ILE A 494 13.88 4.31 -14.53
N ASN A 495 14.19 4.77 -13.31
CA ASN A 495 15.55 4.91 -12.81
C ASN A 495 15.62 4.30 -11.41
N THR A 496 16.28 3.14 -11.30
CA THR A 496 16.43 2.37 -10.07
C THR A 496 17.90 2.38 -9.65
N PRO A 497 18.27 3.16 -8.62
CA PRO A 497 19.65 3.29 -8.16
C PRO A 497 20.29 1.94 -7.84
N GLY A 498 21.50 1.70 -8.32
CA GLY A 498 22.26 0.46 -8.13
C GLY A 498 21.85 -0.70 -9.04
N SER A 499 20.74 -0.61 -9.76
CA SER A 499 20.31 -1.65 -10.70
C SER A 499 21.18 -1.64 -11.98
N LYS A 500 21.31 -2.81 -12.59
CA LYS A 500 21.87 -2.98 -13.95
C LYS A 500 20.79 -3.33 -14.96
N LYS A 501 19.66 -3.81 -14.48
CA LYS A 501 18.51 -4.29 -15.26
C LYS A 501 17.22 -3.83 -14.55
N PRO A 502 16.78 -2.58 -14.70
CA PRO A 502 15.70 -2.01 -13.89
C PRO A 502 14.29 -2.44 -14.34
N VAL A 503 14.14 -3.14 -15.48
CA VAL A 503 12.84 -3.49 -16.03
C VAL A 503 12.46 -4.91 -15.63
N ALA A 504 11.31 -5.08 -14.98
CA ALA A 504 10.75 -6.39 -14.65
C ALA A 504 10.17 -7.06 -15.91
N ILE A 505 10.42 -8.34 -16.06
CA ILE A 505 9.95 -9.16 -17.17
C ILE A 505 9.41 -10.50 -16.69
N GLU A 506 8.50 -11.03 -17.49
CA GLU A 506 8.02 -12.39 -17.45
C GLU A 506 8.65 -13.20 -18.57
N TYR A 507 9.10 -14.42 -18.30
CA TYR A 507 9.66 -15.31 -19.31
C TYR A 507 9.57 -16.77 -18.87
N ASN A 508 9.62 -17.70 -19.83
CA ASN A 508 9.71 -19.11 -19.50
C ASN A 508 11.15 -19.43 -19.05
N GLY A 509 11.34 -19.52 -17.72
CA GLY A 509 12.61 -19.82 -17.06
C GLY A 509 12.77 -21.28 -16.64
N GLY A 510 11.80 -22.16 -16.96
CA GLY A 510 11.79 -23.57 -16.58
C GLY A 510 10.39 -24.10 -16.28
N ASP A 511 10.31 -25.28 -15.66
CA ASP A 511 9.05 -26.01 -15.44
C ASP A 511 8.02 -25.16 -14.67
N ALA A 512 8.44 -24.44 -13.63
CA ALA A 512 7.55 -23.60 -12.83
C ALA A 512 6.88 -22.46 -13.61
N THR A 513 7.48 -21.99 -14.69
CA THR A 513 7.00 -20.89 -15.53
C THR A 513 6.68 -21.34 -16.97
N ALA A 514 6.42 -22.64 -17.14
CA ALA A 514 6.12 -23.24 -18.46
C ALA A 514 4.81 -22.71 -19.07
N THR A 515 3.94 -22.13 -18.27
CA THR A 515 2.65 -21.53 -18.68
C THR A 515 2.78 -20.15 -19.32
N VAL A 516 3.96 -19.52 -19.24
CA VAL A 516 4.19 -18.18 -19.81
C VAL A 516 3.95 -18.17 -21.31
N ASP A 517 2.99 -17.35 -21.74
CA ASP A 517 2.68 -17.07 -23.17
C ASP A 517 3.30 -15.73 -23.56
N ILE A 518 4.25 -15.77 -24.49
CA ILE A 518 4.87 -14.56 -25.06
C ILE A 518 4.24 -14.14 -26.39
N SER A 519 3.21 -14.84 -26.87
CA SER A 519 2.58 -14.56 -28.16
C SER A 519 1.53 -13.46 -28.10
N ASP A 520 1.02 -13.13 -26.92
CA ASP A 520 -0.02 -12.14 -26.66
C ASP A 520 0.53 -10.75 -26.29
N GLY A 521 1.85 -10.65 -26.01
CA GLY A 521 2.54 -9.41 -25.68
C GLY A 521 2.96 -8.58 -26.89
N LYS A 522 3.06 -7.27 -26.72
CA LYS A 522 3.66 -6.33 -27.67
C LYS A 522 4.51 -5.31 -26.90
N GLY A 523 5.58 -5.85 -26.29
CA GLY A 523 6.47 -5.15 -25.39
C GLY A 523 7.71 -4.60 -26.08
N TYR A 524 8.18 -3.45 -25.63
CA TYR A 524 9.35 -2.78 -26.16
C TYR A 524 10.25 -2.26 -25.04
N ILE A 525 11.57 -2.26 -25.30
CA ILE A 525 12.56 -1.64 -24.42
C ILE A 525 13.45 -0.68 -25.21
N SER A 526 13.91 0.38 -24.54
CA SER A 526 14.82 1.39 -25.12
C SER A 526 15.72 1.98 -24.05
N LEU A 527 17.00 2.22 -24.36
CA LEU A 527 17.89 2.91 -23.43
C LEU A 527 17.55 4.42 -23.32
N HIS A 528 17.23 5.05 -24.48
CA HIS A 528 17.07 6.52 -24.55
C HIS A 528 15.66 6.96 -24.99
N GLY A 529 14.71 6.03 -25.16
CA GLY A 529 13.34 6.32 -25.59
C GLY A 529 13.20 6.77 -27.07
N ASN A 530 14.21 6.49 -27.90
CA ASN A 530 14.24 6.88 -29.31
C ASN A 530 14.49 5.73 -30.31
N THR A 531 15.09 4.64 -29.85
CA THR A 531 15.27 3.40 -30.60
C THR A 531 14.73 2.28 -29.75
N TRP A 532 13.79 1.52 -30.27
CA TRP A 532 13.03 0.54 -29.55
C TRP A 532 13.32 -0.88 -30.04
N GLU A 533 13.33 -1.82 -29.13
CA GLU A 533 13.56 -3.24 -29.37
C GLU A 533 12.33 -4.01 -28.90
N HIS A 534 11.73 -4.80 -29.77
CA HIS A 534 10.55 -5.63 -29.50
C HIS A 534 10.97 -6.88 -28.72
N VAL A 535 10.61 -6.98 -27.45
CA VAL A 535 11.24 -7.93 -26.51
C VAL A 535 10.76 -9.36 -26.69
N GLU A 536 9.52 -9.60 -27.08
CA GLU A 536 9.02 -10.96 -27.34
C GLU A 536 9.80 -11.63 -28.47
N THR A 537 10.22 -10.86 -29.49
CA THR A 537 10.99 -11.39 -30.62
C THR A 537 12.49 -11.45 -30.37
N THR A 538 13.06 -10.52 -29.59
CA THR A 538 14.52 -10.39 -29.42
C THR A 538 15.03 -10.98 -28.13
N GLN A 539 14.20 -10.98 -27.07
CA GLN A 539 14.55 -11.39 -25.72
C GLN A 539 13.72 -12.58 -25.21
N ASN A 540 12.67 -12.98 -25.94
CA ASN A 540 11.76 -14.07 -25.58
C ASN A 540 11.11 -13.86 -24.21
N CYS A 541 10.59 -12.67 -23.95
CA CYS A 541 9.95 -12.28 -22.70
C CYS A 541 8.84 -11.26 -22.91
N ASN A 542 7.91 -11.15 -21.94
CA ASN A 542 6.94 -10.07 -21.82
C ASN A 542 7.48 -8.97 -20.89
N ILE A 543 7.09 -7.72 -21.13
CA ILE A 543 7.29 -6.61 -20.20
C ILE A 543 6.18 -6.65 -19.13
N CYS A 544 6.54 -6.60 -17.85
CA CYS A 544 5.58 -6.47 -16.75
C CYS A 544 5.08 -5.03 -16.64
N LEU A 545 4.04 -4.72 -17.39
CA LEU A 545 3.44 -3.39 -17.48
C LEU A 545 1.95 -3.53 -17.77
N LYS A 546 1.11 -2.89 -16.97
CA LYS A 546 -0.35 -2.99 -17.04
C LYS A 546 -0.99 -1.63 -17.27
N ALA A 547 -2.17 -1.62 -17.92
CA ALA A 547 -2.97 -0.43 -18.12
C ALA A 547 -4.38 -0.63 -17.57
N TYR A 548 -4.84 0.29 -16.72
CA TYR A 548 -6.14 0.25 -16.07
C TYR A 548 -7.08 1.27 -16.66
N THR A 549 -8.27 0.81 -17.07
CA THR A 549 -9.22 1.67 -17.76
C THR A 549 -10.61 1.61 -17.16
N ASN A 550 -11.36 2.71 -17.40
CA ASN A 550 -12.79 2.79 -17.13
C ASN A 550 -13.57 3.06 -18.42
N ARG A 551 -14.76 2.50 -18.52
CA ARG A 551 -15.68 2.77 -19.63
C ARG A 551 -16.10 4.22 -19.62
N THR A 552 -16.18 4.83 -20.80
CA THR A 552 -16.86 6.12 -20.90
C THR A 552 -18.37 5.90 -20.83
N ILE A 553 -19.02 6.50 -19.83
CA ILE A 553 -20.49 6.54 -19.80
C ILE A 553 -20.91 7.48 -20.91
N THR A 554 -21.27 6.97 -22.10
CA THR A 554 -22.06 7.75 -23.06
C THR A 554 -23.43 7.94 -22.41
N SER A 555 -23.74 9.16 -22.02
CA SER A 555 -25.11 9.56 -21.73
C SER A 555 -25.90 9.46 -23.03
N GLU A 556 -26.33 8.25 -23.40
CA GLU A 556 -27.43 8.12 -24.34
C GLU A 556 -28.70 8.54 -23.61
N GLY A 557 -29.35 9.56 -24.18
CA GLY A 557 -30.42 10.38 -23.72
C GLY A 557 -31.75 9.76 -23.31
#